data_004af8b523dbea38dcfdb9543f95062c
#
_entry.id   004af8b523dbea38dcfdb9543f95062c
#
_cell.length_a   1.000
_cell.length_b   1.000
_cell.length_c   1.000
_cell.angle_alpha   90.00
_cell.angle_beta   90.00
_cell.angle_gamma   90.00
#
_symmetry.space_group_name_H-M   'P 1'
#
loop_
_entity.id
_entity.type
_entity.pdbx_description
1 polymer ?
#
loop_
_entity_poly.entity_id
_entity_poly.type
_entity_poly.pdbx_seq_one_letter_code
_entity_poly.pdbx_strand_id
1 'polypeptide(L)'
;MVLQQATKVRLWGNATPNSSLKVRSSWDNTEYTAQVNDQGRWEIWVQTPSASFEKQQLTLKNGQDKIVLHDLLIGEVWFGSGQSNMEMPLRGFWHCPIEGGNHAIATSGKYKNSIRYATIQRVGALEPKDYPVGGEWKVCDPRNAPEFGATAYF
;
A
#
# COMPACT_ATOMS: atom_id res chain seq x y z
N MET A 1 3.33 -3.41 -2.33
CA MET A 1 2.02 -2.96 -1.81
C MET A 1 1.08 -4.14 -1.76
N VAL A 2 -0.07 -4.04 -1.04
CA VAL A 2 -1.12 -5.09 -1.03
C VAL A 2 -2.41 -4.47 -1.55
N LEU A 3 -3.15 -5.22 -2.36
CA LEU A 3 -4.53 -4.89 -2.75
C LEU A 3 -5.48 -5.88 -2.08
N GLN A 4 -6.63 -5.37 -1.61
CA GLN A 4 -7.67 -6.19 -1.00
C GLN A 4 -8.12 -7.28 -1.98
N GLN A 5 -8.23 -8.53 -1.49
CA GLN A 5 -8.63 -9.68 -2.30
C GLN A 5 -10.12 -9.69 -2.65
N ALA A 6 -10.46 -10.45 -3.70
CA ALA A 6 -11.83 -10.82 -4.12
C ALA A 6 -12.83 -9.64 -4.19
N THR A 7 -12.36 -8.46 -4.57
CA THR A 7 -13.19 -7.25 -4.62
C THR A 7 -12.77 -6.31 -5.75
N LYS A 8 -13.53 -5.27 -5.98
CA LYS A 8 -13.12 -4.16 -6.83
C LYS A 8 -12.33 -3.16 -6.00
N VAL A 9 -11.08 -2.93 -6.36
CA VAL A 9 -10.22 -1.92 -5.74
C VAL A 9 -10.19 -0.67 -6.60
N ARG A 10 -10.28 0.48 -5.96
CA ARG A 10 -10.18 1.78 -6.61
C ARG A 10 -8.72 2.15 -6.80
N LEU A 11 -8.35 2.49 -8.03
CA LEU A 11 -7.07 3.10 -8.37
C LEU A 11 -7.34 4.50 -8.89
N TRP A 12 -6.49 5.46 -8.54
CA TRP A 12 -6.62 6.85 -8.97
C TRP A 12 -5.26 7.53 -9.04
N GLY A 13 -5.22 8.67 -9.70
CA GLY A 13 -4.00 9.46 -9.82
C GLY A 13 -4.14 10.61 -10.79
N ASN A 14 -2.99 11.11 -11.23
CA ASN A 14 -2.90 12.17 -12.22
C ASN A 14 -2.21 11.66 -13.49
N ALA A 15 -2.64 12.18 -14.64
CA ALA A 15 -2.06 11.91 -15.96
C ALA A 15 -2.31 13.11 -16.88
N THR A 16 -1.94 13.01 -18.14
CA THR A 16 -2.17 14.07 -19.13
C THR A 16 -3.66 14.39 -19.26
N PRO A 17 -4.10 15.65 -19.04
CA PRO A 17 -5.49 16.04 -19.17
C PRO A 17 -6.12 15.64 -20.51
N ASN A 18 -7.42 15.31 -20.48
CA ASN A 18 -8.22 14.93 -21.65
C ASN A 18 -7.65 13.75 -22.46
N SER A 19 -6.92 12.87 -21.80
CA SER A 19 -6.34 11.67 -22.40
C SER A 19 -7.01 10.39 -21.91
N SER A 20 -6.60 9.25 -22.45
CA SER A 20 -7.03 7.92 -22.03
C SER A 20 -5.88 7.18 -21.36
N LEU A 21 -6.14 6.63 -20.17
CA LEU A 21 -5.20 5.80 -19.43
C LEU A 21 -5.65 4.34 -19.51
N LYS A 22 -4.71 3.45 -19.77
CA LYS A 22 -4.92 2.00 -19.75
C LYS A 22 -4.22 1.38 -18.54
N VAL A 23 -4.93 0.53 -17.82
CA VAL A 23 -4.40 -0.25 -16.69
C VAL A 23 -4.52 -1.72 -17.01
N ARG A 24 -3.42 -2.46 -16.99
CA ARG A 24 -3.40 -3.90 -17.22
C ARG A 24 -2.90 -4.65 -16.00
N SER A 25 -3.69 -5.59 -15.52
CA SER A 25 -3.33 -6.52 -14.45
C SER A 25 -2.51 -7.70 -14.97
N SER A 26 -1.62 -8.25 -14.12
CA SER A 26 -0.86 -9.46 -14.45
C SER A 26 -1.59 -10.75 -14.06
N TRP A 27 -2.55 -10.71 -13.14
CA TRP A 27 -3.22 -11.91 -12.62
C TRP A 27 -4.26 -12.51 -13.57
N ASP A 28 -4.86 -11.71 -14.44
CA ASP A 28 -5.84 -12.15 -15.43
C ASP A 28 -5.63 -11.50 -16.81
N ASN A 29 -4.61 -10.67 -16.98
CA ASN A 29 -4.30 -9.90 -18.17
C ASN A 29 -5.42 -8.94 -18.63
N THR A 30 -6.41 -8.68 -17.79
CA THR A 30 -7.50 -7.74 -18.09
C THR A 30 -6.95 -6.32 -18.28
N GLU A 31 -7.41 -5.65 -19.33
CA GLU A 31 -7.11 -4.24 -19.59
C GLU A 31 -8.36 -3.39 -19.27
N TYR A 32 -8.17 -2.43 -18.41
CA TYR A 32 -9.15 -1.44 -18.00
C TYR A 32 -8.79 -0.10 -18.63
N THR A 33 -9.79 0.72 -18.98
CA THR A 33 -9.56 2.05 -19.55
C THR A 33 -10.24 3.10 -18.69
N ALA A 34 -9.49 4.12 -18.27
CA ALA A 34 -9.99 5.31 -17.59
C ALA A 34 -9.84 6.54 -18.47
N GLN A 35 -10.81 7.46 -18.40
CA GLN A 35 -10.69 8.79 -19.00
C GLN A 35 -10.05 9.73 -17.98
N VAL A 36 -9.07 10.49 -18.41
CA VAL A 36 -8.44 11.56 -17.63
C VAL A 36 -9.21 12.84 -17.88
N ASN A 37 -9.71 13.47 -16.82
CA ASN A 37 -10.47 14.70 -16.93
C ASN A 37 -9.60 15.92 -17.34
N ASP A 38 -10.20 17.08 -17.48
CA ASP A 38 -9.55 18.35 -17.81
C ASP A 38 -8.54 18.82 -16.76
N GLN A 39 -8.72 18.38 -15.50
CA GLN A 39 -7.80 18.65 -14.37
C GLN A 39 -6.65 17.63 -14.27
N GLY A 40 -6.59 16.67 -15.19
CA GLY A 40 -5.58 15.61 -15.18
C GLY A 40 -5.86 14.47 -14.17
N ARG A 41 -7.06 14.41 -13.58
CA ARG A 41 -7.45 13.35 -12.64
C ARG A 41 -8.08 12.17 -13.33
N TRP A 42 -7.79 10.96 -12.84
CA TRP A 42 -8.42 9.72 -13.28
C TRP A 42 -8.70 8.80 -12.10
N GLU A 43 -9.69 7.95 -12.27
CA GLU A 43 -9.97 6.83 -11.38
C GLU A 43 -10.51 5.63 -12.16
N ILE A 44 -10.29 4.44 -11.61
CA ILE A 44 -10.75 3.20 -12.19
C ILE A 44 -10.91 2.12 -11.11
N TRP A 45 -11.84 1.22 -11.33
CA TRP A 45 -12.04 0.05 -10.46
C TRP A 45 -11.50 -1.20 -11.14
N VAL A 46 -10.62 -1.90 -10.45
CA VAL A 46 -9.96 -3.11 -10.94
C VAL A 46 -10.38 -4.29 -10.09
N GLN A 47 -10.85 -5.38 -10.70
CA GLN A 47 -11.21 -6.60 -9.99
C GLN A 47 -9.96 -7.34 -9.55
N THR A 48 -9.88 -7.69 -8.26
CA THR A 48 -8.81 -8.52 -7.69
C THR A 48 -9.28 -9.96 -7.52
N PRO A 49 -8.39 -10.96 -7.72
CA PRO A 49 -8.68 -12.36 -7.43
C PRO A 49 -8.64 -12.67 -5.93
N SER A 50 -8.82 -13.92 -5.57
CA SER A 50 -8.55 -14.43 -4.23
C SER A 50 -7.08 -14.24 -3.85
N ALA A 51 -6.79 -14.22 -2.54
CA ALA A 51 -5.44 -14.02 -2.00
C ALA A 51 -4.41 -14.99 -2.58
N SER A 52 -3.21 -14.47 -2.82
CA SER A 52 -2.08 -15.25 -3.28
C SER A 52 -0.77 -14.62 -2.82
N PHE A 53 0.23 -15.44 -2.52
CA PHE A 53 1.60 -14.99 -2.25
C PHE A 53 2.42 -14.77 -3.53
N GLU A 54 1.85 -15.00 -4.70
CA GLU A 54 2.48 -14.69 -5.97
C GLU A 54 2.56 -13.19 -6.18
N LYS A 55 3.74 -12.73 -6.58
CA LYS A 55 3.98 -11.31 -6.87
C LYS A 55 3.33 -10.92 -8.18
N GLN A 56 2.45 -9.94 -8.10
CA GLN A 56 1.70 -9.40 -9.22
C GLN A 56 2.24 -8.04 -9.66
N GLN A 57 1.75 -7.59 -10.81
CA GLN A 57 2.09 -6.29 -11.38
C GLN A 57 0.83 -5.59 -11.93
N LEU A 58 0.88 -4.27 -11.92
CA LEU A 58 -0.05 -3.42 -12.69
C LEU A 58 0.77 -2.55 -13.64
N THR A 59 0.41 -2.58 -14.90
CA THR A 59 0.99 -1.71 -15.94
C THR A 59 0.00 -0.61 -16.27
N LEU A 60 0.43 0.64 -16.11
CA LEU A 60 -0.33 1.83 -16.46
C LEU A 60 0.30 2.44 -17.71
N LYS A 61 -0.51 2.81 -18.71
CA LYS A 61 -0.06 3.47 -19.94
C LYS A 61 -0.93 4.69 -20.23
N ASN A 62 -0.28 5.83 -20.48
CA ASN A 62 -0.92 7.05 -20.93
C ASN A 62 -0.11 7.63 -22.10
N GLY A 63 -0.60 7.45 -23.32
CA GLY A 63 0.18 7.76 -24.52
C GLY A 63 1.48 6.96 -24.59
N GLN A 64 2.61 7.67 -24.60
CA GLN A 64 3.96 7.07 -24.61
C GLN A 64 4.47 6.73 -23.20
N ASP A 65 3.86 7.31 -22.18
CA ASP A 65 4.24 7.08 -20.77
C ASP A 65 3.79 5.71 -20.31
N LYS A 66 4.70 5.03 -19.61
CA LYS A 66 4.45 3.71 -19.02
C LYS A 66 4.99 3.65 -17.60
N ILE A 67 4.13 3.29 -16.65
CA ILE A 67 4.50 2.99 -15.27
C ILE A 67 4.16 1.53 -15.00
N VAL A 68 5.07 0.82 -14.33
CA VAL A 68 4.83 -0.55 -13.89
C VAL A 68 4.97 -0.59 -12.37
N LEU A 69 3.89 -0.93 -11.69
CA LEU A 69 3.89 -1.18 -10.25
C LEU A 69 4.24 -2.66 -10.04
N HIS A 70 5.38 -2.90 -9.44
CA HIS A 70 5.90 -4.24 -9.15
C HIS A 70 5.65 -4.67 -7.71
N ASP A 71 5.87 -5.95 -7.43
CA ASP A 71 5.80 -6.52 -6.07
C ASP A 71 4.46 -6.24 -5.38
N LEU A 72 3.37 -6.41 -6.12
CA LEU A 72 2.01 -6.36 -5.60
C LEU A 72 1.65 -7.73 -5.01
N LEU A 73 1.03 -7.74 -3.84
CA LEU A 73 0.37 -8.91 -3.28
C LEU A 73 -1.15 -8.70 -3.30
N ILE A 74 -1.89 -9.79 -3.41
CA ILE A 74 -3.34 -9.80 -3.27
C ILE A 74 -3.65 -10.51 -1.96
N GLY A 75 -4.35 -9.83 -1.04
CA GLY A 75 -4.60 -10.37 0.29
C GLY A 75 -5.51 -9.47 1.12
N GLU A 76 -5.47 -9.64 2.44
CA GLU A 76 -6.18 -8.77 3.36
C GLU A 76 -5.43 -7.45 3.57
N VAL A 77 -6.19 -6.36 3.58
CA VAL A 77 -5.69 -5.02 3.89
C VAL A 77 -6.36 -4.52 5.16
N TRP A 78 -5.56 -4.32 6.20
CA TRP A 78 -6.02 -3.80 7.49
C TRP A 78 -5.64 -2.34 7.62
N PHE A 79 -6.57 -1.53 8.09
CA PHE A 79 -6.33 -0.13 8.42
C PHE A 79 -6.37 0.05 9.93
N GLY A 80 -5.19 0.18 10.55
CA GLY A 80 -5.04 0.48 11.97
C GLY A 80 -5.03 1.99 12.20
N SER A 81 -5.99 2.49 12.98
CA SER A 81 -6.12 3.90 13.32
C SER A 81 -6.42 4.07 14.80
N GLY A 82 -6.08 5.22 15.36
CA GLY A 82 -6.31 5.54 16.78
C GLY A 82 -5.47 6.71 17.23
N GLN A 83 -4.92 6.63 18.43
CA GLN A 83 -4.05 7.66 19.00
C GLN A 83 -2.69 7.04 19.40
N SER A 84 -2.14 7.44 20.54
CA SER A 84 -0.76 7.13 20.97
C SER A 84 -0.37 5.65 20.91
N ASN A 85 -1.30 4.72 21.22
CA ASN A 85 -1.01 3.29 21.15
C ASN A 85 -0.77 2.79 19.72
N MET A 86 -1.42 3.41 18.72
CA MET A 86 -1.19 3.09 17.32
C MET A 86 0.11 3.70 16.78
N GLU A 87 0.63 4.75 17.45
CA GLU A 87 1.87 5.41 17.08
C GLU A 87 3.12 4.70 17.62
N MET A 88 2.98 3.92 18.71
CA MET A 88 4.10 3.23 19.33
C MET A 88 4.76 2.23 18.38
N PRO A 89 6.03 2.43 18.01
CA PRO A 89 6.72 1.55 17.08
C PRO A 89 7.09 0.21 17.73
N LEU A 90 7.31 -0.82 16.93
CA LEU A 90 7.66 -2.16 17.42
C LEU A 90 8.95 -2.18 18.26
N ARG A 91 9.91 -1.28 17.98
CA ARG A 91 11.11 -1.09 18.83
C ARG A 91 10.83 -0.44 20.18
N GLY A 92 9.61 0.05 20.39
CA GLY A 92 9.24 0.85 21.55
C GLY A 92 9.72 2.31 21.46
N PHE A 93 9.29 3.11 22.44
CA PHE A 93 9.85 4.43 22.67
C PHE A 93 11.03 4.34 23.67
N TRP A 94 11.77 5.44 23.81
CA TRP A 94 12.80 5.57 24.83
C TRP A 94 12.16 5.35 26.22
N HIS A 95 12.70 4.44 27.01
CA HIS A 95 12.16 3.98 28.32
C HIS A 95 10.84 3.19 28.29
N CYS A 96 10.26 2.92 27.11
CA CYS A 96 9.02 2.16 26.97
C CYS A 96 9.20 1.04 25.92
N PRO A 97 9.90 -0.06 26.27
CA PRO A 97 10.08 -1.18 25.36
C PRO A 97 8.75 -1.92 25.14
N ILE A 98 8.61 -2.54 24.00
CA ILE A 98 7.51 -3.47 23.71
C ILE A 98 7.92 -4.88 24.13
N GLU A 99 7.10 -5.52 24.95
CA GLU A 99 7.31 -6.93 25.29
C GLU A 99 7.31 -7.79 24.03
N GLY A 100 8.32 -8.65 23.86
CA GLY A 100 8.50 -9.44 22.64
C GLY A 100 8.96 -8.66 21.41
N GLY A 101 9.04 -7.32 21.44
CA GLY A 101 9.36 -6.48 20.28
C GLY A 101 10.69 -6.83 19.64
N ASN A 102 11.76 -7.00 20.40
CA ASN A 102 13.08 -7.38 19.87
C ASN A 102 13.05 -8.75 19.17
N HIS A 103 12.34 -9.71 19.72
CA HIS A 103 12.17 -11.03 19.11
C HIS A 103 11.35 -10.93 17.81
N ALA A 104 10.26 -10.17 17.82
CA ALA A 104 9.42 -9.93 16.66
C ALA A 104 10.24 -9.26 15.53
N ILE A 105 11.03 -8.25 15.84
CA ILE A 105 11.92 -7.59 14.88
C ILE A 105 12.92 -8.60 14.29
N ALA A 106 13.65 -9.34 15.14
CA ALA A 106 14.66 -10.28 14.69
C ALA A 106 14.10 -11.38 13.78
N THR A 107 12.87 -11.84 14.06
CA THR A 107 12.21 -12.92 13.31
C THR A 107 11.31 -12.44 12.17
N SER A 108 11.12 -11.13 11.99
CA SER A 108 10.20 -10.54 10.99
C SER A 108 10.52 -10.96 9.56
N GLY A 109 11.78 -11.29 9.26
CA GLY A 109 12.22 -11.73 7.95
C GLY A 109 11.49 -12.97 7.41
N LYS A 110 10.90 -13.81 8.28
CA LYS A 110 10.07 -14.95 7.87
C LYS A 110 8.81 -14.54 7.11
N TYR A 111 8.35 -13.29 7.31
CA TYR A 111 7.15 -12.73 6.66
C TYR A 111 7.46 -11.88 5.42
N LYS A 112 8.73 -11.83 4.99
CA LYS A 112 9.19 -10.97 3.88
C LYS A 112 8.37 -11.14 2.60
N ASN A 113 7.90 -12.33 2.32
CA ASN A 113 7.15 -12.62 1.09
C ASN A 113 5.62 -12.53 1.26
N SER A 114 5.12 -12.38 2.49
CA SER A 114 3.68 -12.43 2.78
C SER A 114 3.10 -11.15 3.37
N ILE A 115 3.92 -10.33 4.04
CA ILE A 115 3.44 -9.12 4.72
C ILE A 115 4.07 -7.87 4.11
N ARG A 116 3.25 -6.85 3.91
CA ARG A 116 3.62 -5.48 3.60
C ARG A 116 2.92 -4.55 4.57
N TYR A 117 3.57 -3.46 4.92
CA TYR A 117 2.97 -2.42 5.73
C TYR A 117 3.36 -1.03 5.26
N ALA A 118 2.54 -0.07 5.60
CA ALA A 118 2.78 1.34 5.36
C ALA A 118 2.36 2.13 6.60
N THR A 119 3.14 3.15 6.96
CA THR A 119 2.81 4.05 8.04
C THR A 119 2.48 5.43 7.47
N ILE A 120 1.26 5.90 7.71
CA ILE A 120 0.84 7.24 7.36
C ILE A 120 1.40 8.20 8.42
N GLN A 121 2.05 9.27 8.00
CA GLN A 121 2.58 10.27 8.90
C GLN A 121 1.45 11.07 9.54
N ARG A 122 1.61 11.42 10.82
CA ARG A 122 0.69 12.29 11.53
C ARG A 122 0.93 13.75 11.11
N VAL A 123 0.05 14.24 10.26
CA VAL A 123 0.07 15.62 9.78
C VAL A 123 -1.32 16.23 9.91
N GLY A 124 -1.41 17.38 10.52
CA GLY A 124 -2.66 18.14 10.57
C GLY A 124 -3.00 18.71 9.20
N ALA A 125 -4.27 18.67 8.82
CA ALA A 125 -4.79 19.32 7.64
C ALA A 125 -6.11 20.03 7.98
N LEU A 126 -6.32 21.22 7.44
CA LEU A 126 -7.58 21.97 7.60
C LEU A 126 -8.68 21.43 6.69
N GLU A 127 -8.30 20.75 5.62
CA GLU A 127 -9.21 20.17 4.64
C GLU A 127 -8.80 18.74 4.30
N PRO A 128 -9.74 17.89 3.84
CA PRO A 128 -9.44 16.55 3.34
C PRO A 128 -8.38 16.60 2.25
N LYS A 129 -7.47 15.62 2.25
CA LYS A 129 -6.41 15.47 1.25
C LYS A 129 -6.63 14.20 0.45
N ASP A 130 -6.38 14.26 -0.84
CA ASP A 130 -6.48 13.09 -1.73
C ASP A 130 -5.33 12.08 -1.52
N TYR A 131 -4.21 12.55 -0.99
CA TYR A 131 -3.00 11.74 -0.78
C TYR A 131 -2.49 11.90 0.65
N PRO A 132 -2.17 10.79 1.32
CA PRO A 132 -1.54 10.82 2.62
C PRO A 132 -0.11 11.33 2.51
N VAL A 133 0.39 11.91 3.60
CA VAL A 133 1.83 12.16 3.75
C VAL A 133 2.49 10.86 4.24
N GLY A 134 3.56 10.44 3.60
CA GLY A 134 4.16 9.12 3.86
C GLY A 134 3.34 7.99 3.23
N GLY A 135 3.29 6.86 3.90
CA GLY A 135 2.51 5.71 3.43
C GLY A 135 3.23 4.86 2.38
N GLU A 136 4.54 4.95 2.30
CA GLU A 136 5.31 4.03 1.46
C GLU A 136 5.16 2.59 1.95
N TRP A 137 4.83 1.70 1.01
CA TRP A 137 4.75 0.28 1.28
C TRP A 137 6.13 -0.33 1.49
N LYS A 138 6.32 -0.97 2.63
CA LYS A 138 7.56 -1.64 3.03
C LYS A 138 7.36 -3.14 3.17
N VAL A 139 8.41 -3.87 2.89
CA VAL A 139 8.49 -5.31 3.12
C VAL A 139 8.67 -5.57 4.61
N CYS A 140 8.00 -6.57 5.14
CA CYS A 140 8.20 -7.01 6.52
C CYS A 140 9.54 -7.73 6.66
N ASP A 141 10.54 -7.03 7.18
CA ASP A 141 11.88 -7.55 7.45
C ASP A 141 12.51 -6.84 8.67
N PRO A 142 13.63 -7.34 9.21
CA PRO A 142 14.27 -6.74 10.39
C PRO A 142 14.73 -5.28 10.22
N ARG A 143 14.88 -4.77 9.00
CA ARG A 143 15.28 -3.38 8.75
C ARG A 143 14.09 -2.43 8.88
N ASN A 144 12.93 -2.87 8.42
CA ASN A 144 11.73 -2.06 8.33
C ASN A 144 10.81 -2.22 9.55
N ALA A 145 10.75 -3.43 10.14
CA ALA A 145 9.85 -3.75 11.25
C ALA A 145 9.99 -2.84 12.49
N PRO A 146 11.19 -2.36 12.88
CA PRO A 146 11.36 -1.54 14.08
C PRO A 146 10.46 -0.29 14.12
N GLU A 147 10.23 0.34 12.99
CA GLU A 147 9.49 1.61 12.87
C GLU A 147 7.98 1.41 12.60
N PHE A 148 7.52 0.19 12.43
CA PHE A 148 6.10 -0.08 12.23
C PHE A 148 5.35 -0.11 13.58
N GLY A 149 4.08 0.31 13.58
CA GLY A 149 3.26 0.34 14.80
C GLY A 149 3.10 -1.04 15.42
N ALA A 150 3.44 -1.19 16.71
CA ALA A 150 3.41 -2.46 17.41
C ALA A 150 2.00 -3.08 17.42
N THR A 151 0.98 -2.28 17.74
CA THR A 151 -0.43 -2.72 17.76
C THR A 151 -0.90 -3.27 16.41
N ALA A 152 -0.42 -2.71 15.31
CA ALA A 152 -0.79 -3.18 13.97
C ALA A 152 0.07 -4.37 13.51
N TYR A 153 1.22 -4.62 14.18
CA TYR A 153 2.10 -5.74 13.88
C TYR A 153 1.61 -7.05 14.51
N PHE A 154 1.12 -7.01 15.75
CA PHE A 154 0.63 -8.17 16.52
C PHE A 154 -0.85 -8.44 16.30
#